data_1e581da33d6548883129bfb616e70fb2
#
_entry.id   1e581da33d6548883129bfb616e70fb2
#
_cell.length_a   1.000
_cell.length_b   1.000
_cell.length_c   1.000
_cell.angle_alpha   90.00
_cell.angle_beta   90.00
_cell.angle_gamma   90.00
#
_symmetry.space_group_name_H-M   'P 1'
#
loop_
_entity.id
_entity.type
_entity.pdbx_description
1 polymer ?
#
loop_
_entity_poly.entity_id
_entity_poly.type
_entity_poly.pdbx_seq_one_letter_code
_entity_poly.pdbx_strand_id
1 'polypeptide(L)'
;MSNILLDTLDKQPLICAEGFLFEMERRGYLTSGEFVPEVALEYPEVLENLHKEFQHAGSNIVEAFTYNGHREKLRVINKEHLLEPLNRAALKIARKVADTAPEGTGINLMAGNISNSNIWEQNNKNVQSEIRSMFAEMIKWAKEERADFIIGETFYYAEEAFVALEEIKKAGLPSVITISPMGENKMRDGYTVIETCKKLEEQGADVVGLNCFRGPATMLPYIKEIRKELKCHVAALPVPYRTTEEHPTFFNLPDNNGCGCPSPHGRTFPTALD
;
A
#
# COMPACT_ATOMS: atom_id res chain seq x y z
N MET A 1 -21.26 15.02 -1.76
CA MET A 1 -20.71 14.48 -3.02
C MET A 1 -20.82 12.97 -2.92
N SER A 2 -21.22 12.25 -3.97
CA SER A 2 -21.24 10.78 -3.96
C SER A 2 -19.82 10.28 -3.78
N ASN A 3 -19.64 9.27 -2.92
CA ASN A 3 -18.36 8.60 -2.73
C ASN A 3 -18.32 7.37 -3.64
N ILE A 4 -17.77 7.54 -4.85
CA ILE A 4 -17.79 6.49 -5.88
C ILE A 4 -17.16 5.18 -5.38
N LEU A 5 -16.17 5.23 -4.49
CA LEU A 5 -15.57 4.04 -3.88
C LEU A 5 -16.63 3.27 -3.06
N LEU A 6 -17.29 3.95 -2.13
CA LEU A 6 -18.31 3.32 -1.26
C LEU A 6 -19.54 2.91 -2.06
N ASP A 7 -20.02 3.79 -2.95
CA ASP A 7 -21.17 3.50 -3.83
C ASP A 7 -20.96 2.23 -4.67
N THR A 8 -19.68 1.90 -4.96
CA THR A 8 -19.33 0.69 -5.69
C THR A 8 -19.17 -0.50 -4.76
N LEU A 9 -18.46 -0.33 -3.64
CA LEU A 9 -18.24 -1.40 -2.65
C LEU A 9 -19.54 -1.93 -2.04
N ASP A 10 -20.57 -1.08 -1.94
CA ASP A 10 -21.91 -1.48 -1.49
C ASP A 10 -22.62 -2.44 -2.48
N LYS A 11 -22.17 -2.49 -3.73
CA LYS A 11 -22.76 -3.31 -4.80
C LYS A 11 -21.94 -4.53 -5.14
N GLN A 12 -20.60 -4.39 -5.10
CA GLN A 12 -19.68 -5.45 -5.52
C GLN A 12 -18.29 -5.26 -4.87
N PRO A 13 -17.54 -6.35 -4.69
CA PRO A 13 -16.13 -6.23 -4.33
C PRO A 13 -15.33 -5.55 -5.44
N LEU A 14 -14.28 -4.83 -5.04
CA LEU A 14 -13.29 -4.27 -5.95
C LEU A 14 -11.98 -5.03 -5.81
N ILE A 15 -11.30 -5.25 -6.93
CA ILE A 15 -9.98 -5.86 -6.98
C ILE A 15 -8.95 -4.75 -7.18
N CYS A 16 -7.98 -4.68 -6.28
CA CYS A 16 -6.81 -3.83 -6.39
C CYS A 16 -5.59 -4.74 -6.60
N ALA A 17 -4.93 -4.61 -7.74
CA ALA A 17 -3.65 -5.25 -7.94
C ALA A 17 -2.57 -4.39 -7.29
N GLU A 18 -1.87 -4.99 -6.35
CA GLU A 18 -0.63 -4.49 -5.77
C GLU A 18 0.51 -5.43 -6.17
N GLY A 19 1.71 -5.19 -5.69
CA GLY A 19 2.86 -6.04 -6.02
C GLY A 19 3.74 -5.45 -7.11
N PHE A 20 3.68 -4.13 -7.29
CA PHE A 20 4.56 -3.39 -8.21
C PHE A 20 6.03 -3.66 -7.91
N LEU A 21 6.42 -3.69 -6.63
CA LEU A 21 7.80 -3.99 -6.22
C LEU A 21 8.24 -5.36 -6.72
N PHE A 22 7.41 -6.39 -6.53
CA PHE A 22 7.72 -7.76 -6.96
C PHE A 22 7.87 -7.85 -8.49
N GLU A 23 6.94 -7.25 -9.22
CA GLU A 23 6.96 -7.30 -10.68
C GLU A 23 8.09 -6.47 -11.27
N MET A 24 8.36 -5.29 -10.74
CA MET A 24 9.47 -4.45 -11.22
C MET A 24 10.83 -5.06 -10.88
N GLU A 25 11.00 -5.67 -9.69
CA GLU A 25 12.22 -6.41 -9.35
C GLU A 25 12.39 -7.63 -10.26
N ARG A 26 11.33 -8.43 -10.45
CA ARG A 26 11.35 -9.62 -11.30
C ARG A 26 11.71 -9.30 -12.75
N ARG A 27 11.27 -8.14 -13.26
CA ARG A 27 11.55 -7.65 -14.61
C ARG A 27 12.88 -6.92 -14.72
N GLY A 28 13.61 -6.70 -13.61
CA GLY A 28 14.93 -6.07 -13.60
C GLY A 28 14.91 -4.54 -13.59
N TYR A 29 13.78 -3.90 -13.31
CA TYR A 29 13.64 -2.44 -13.23
C TYR A 29 13.82 -1.88 -11.81
N LEU A 30 13.86 -2.72 -10.80
CA LEU A 30 14.22 -2.37 -9.43
C LEU A 30 15.36 -3.28 -8.96
N THR A 31 16.28 -2.70 -8.21
CA THR A 31 17.33 -3.46 -7.50
C THR A 31 17.00 -3.55 -6.03
N SER A 32 17.57 -4.56 -5.35
CA SER A 32 17.51 -4.65 -3.90
C SER A 32 18.03 -3.37 -3.24
N GLY A 33 17.32 -2.87 -2.24
CA GLY A 33 17.74 -1.68 -1.52
C GLY A 33 16.58 -0.76 -1.16
N GLU A 34 16.69 0.50 -1.50
CA GLU A 34 15.76 1.53 -1.01
C GLU A 34 14.36 1.49 -1.64
N PHE A 35 14.17 0.76 -2.74
CA PHE A 35 12.87 0.55 -3.40
C PHE A 35 12.07 1.83 -3.65
N VAL A 36 12.74 2.84 -4.13
CA VAL A 36 12.08 4.07 -4.54
C VAL A 36 11.49 3.87 -5.94
N PRO A 37 10.28 4.36 -6.24
CA PRO A 37 9.61 4.11 -7.53
C PRO A 37 10.15 4.96 -8.69
N GLU A 38 11.48 5.02 -8.86
CA GLU A 38 12.16 5.79 -9.92
C GLU A 38 11.76 5.35 -11.33
N VAL A 39 11.30 4.11 -11.47
CA VAL A 39 10.74 3.56 -12.71
C VAL A 39 9.65 4.44 -13.31
N ALA A 40 8.92 5.20 -12.50
CA ALA A 40 7.91 6.15 -12.97
C ALA A 40 8.51 7.30 -13.80
N LEU A 41 9.78 7.63 -13.56
CA LEU A 41 10.53 8.64 -14.33
C LEU A 41 11.42 8.02 -15.41
N GLU A 42 12.09 6.92 -15.08
CA GLU A 42 13.10 6.31 -15.94
C GLU A 42 12.49 5.43 -17.04
N TYR A 43 11.38 4.73 -16.72
CA TYR A 43 10.70 3.79 -17.63
C TYR A 43 9.17 3.92 -17.51
N PRO A 44 8.59 5.10 -17.77
CA PRO A 44 7.15 5.35 -17.56
C PRO A 44 6.26 4.41 -18.37
N GLU A 45 6.69 3.99 -19.56
CA GLU A 45 5.99 3.03 -20.41
C GLU A 45 5.92 1.63 -19.81
N VAL A 46 6.92 1.23 -19.04
CA VAL A 46 6.94 -0.07 -18.34
C VAL A 46 5.92 -0.07 -17.20
N LEU A 47 5.86 1.02 -16.43
CA LEU A 47 4.86 1.18 -15.37
C LEU A 47 3.45 1.27 -15.95
N GLU A 48 3.25 2.04 -17.03
CA GLU A 48 1.95 2.14 -17.71
C GLU A 48 1.48 0.75 -18.22
N ASN A 49 2.37 -0.03 -18.81
CA ASN A 49 2.05 -1.37 -19.29
C ASN A 49 1.71 -2.32 -18.13
N LEU A 50 2.41 -2.26 -17.02
CA LEU A 50 2.09 -3.08 -15.85
C LEU A 50 0.69 -2.76 -15.29
N HIS A 51 0.32 -1.49 -15.20
CA HIS A 51 -1.05 -1.11 -14.83
C HIS A 51 -2.10 -1.69 -15.78
N LYS A 52 -1.85 -1.64 -17.10
CA LYS A 52 -2.75 -2.23 -18.10
C LYS A 52 -2.83 -3.76 -17.99
N GLU A 53 -1.72 -4.43 -17.71
CA GLU A 53 -1.72 -5.88 -17.45
C GLU A 53 -2.59 -6.22 -16.24
N PHE A 54 -2.50 -5.45 -15.17
CA PHE A 54 -3.36 -5.64 -13.99
C PHE A 54 -4.84 -5.39 -14.30
N GLN A 55 -5.17 -4.37 -15.08
CA GLN A 55 -6.56 -4.17 -15.54
C GLN A 55 -7.06 -5.36 -16.38
N HIS A 56 -6.26 -5.85 -17.31
CA HIS A 56 -6.61 -7.04 -18.11
C HIS A 56 -6.79 -8.29 -17.24
N ALA A 57 -6.07 -8.38 -16.13
CA ALA A 57 -6.24 -9.45 -15.16
C ALA A 57 -7.48 -9.28 -14.25
N GLY A 58 -8.18 -8.16 -14.35
CA GLY A 58 -9.44 -7.90 -13.65
C GLY A 58 -9.34 -6.89 -12.49
N SER A 59 -8.22 -6.16 -12.36
CA SER A 59 -8.12 -5.09 -11.36
C SER A 59 -9.06 -3.94 -11.69
N ASN A 60 -9.86 -3.54 -10.72
CA ASN A 60 -10.78 -2.39 -10.81
C ASN A 60 -10.13 -1.09 -10.30
N ILE A 61 -9.03 -1.22 -9.59
CA ILE A 61 -8.30 -0.10 -8.99
C ILE A 61 -6.94 -0.02 -9.64
N VAL A 62 -6.60 1.17 -10.11
CA VAL A 62 -5.27 1.53 -10.60
C VAL A 62 -4.60 2.34 -9.50
N GLU A 63 -3.78 1.69 -8.72
CA GLU A 63 -3.04 2.33 -7.64
C GLU A 63 -1.76 2.98 -8.15
N ALA A 64 -1.57 4.26 -7.87
CA ALA A 64 -0.35 4.96 -8.25
C ALA A 64 0.87 4.35 -7.53
N PHE A 65 1.89 3.99 -8.29
CA PHE A 65 3.12 3.43 -7.71
C PHE A 65 3.97 4.51 -7.04
N THR A 66 3.50 4.98 -5.88
CA THR A 66 4.19 5.95 -5.03
C THR A 66 4.65 5.34 -3.68
N TYR A 67 4.55 4.04 -3.52
CA TYR A 67 5.09 3.32 -2.36
C TYR A 67 6.57 3.66 -2.16
N ASN A 68 6.98 4.03 -0.94
CA ASN A 68 8.32 4.55 -0.65
C ASN A 68 8.71 5.83 -1.43
N GLY A 69 7.82 6.46 -2.17
CA GLY A 69 8.05 7.73 -2.87
C GLY A 69 8.00 8.94 -1.94
N HIS A 70 8.30 8.77 -0.67
CA HIS A 70 8.26 9.84 0.32
C HIS A 70 9.64 10.43 0.62
N ARG A 71 9.64 11.63 1.21
CA ARG A 71 10.84 12.45 1.46
C ARG A 71 11.96 11.66 2.15
N GLU A 72 11.65 10.91 3.20
CA GLU A 72 12.65 10.20 3.98
C GLU A 72 13.40 9.13 3.17
N LYS A 73 12.68 8.33 2.37
CA LYS A 73 13.32 7.33 1.51
C LYS A 73 14.24 7.96 0.46
N LEU A 74 13.78 9.05 -0.16
CA LEU A 74 14.59 9.79 -1.14
C LEU A 74 15.80 10.48 -0.48
N ARG A 75 15.66 10.97 0.76
CA ARG A 75 16.75 11.55 1.53
C ARG A 75 17.88 10.55 1.78
N VAL A 76 17.55 9.31 2.15
CA VAL A 76 18.53 8.23 2.41
C VAL A 76 19.42 7.97 1.19
N ILE A 77 18.87 8.12 -0.01
CA ILE A 77 19.61 7.91 -1.27
C ILE A 77 20.05 9.22 -1.95
N ASN A 78 19.95 10.36 -1.26
CA ASN A 78 20.30 11.71 -1.76
C ASN A 78 19.54 12.13 -3.04
N LYS A 79 18.26 11.73 -3.17
CA LYS A 79 17.41 12.00 -4.34
C LYS A 79 16.15 12.79 -4.00
N GLU A 80 16.15 13.59 -2.94
CA GLU A 80 14.99 14.41 -2.54
C GLU A 80 14.47 15.34 -3.65
N HIS A 81 15.36 15.78 -4.56
CA HIS A 81 14.98 16.59 -5.71
C HIS A 81 14.02 15.87 -6.68
N LEU A 82 13.90 14.55 -6.59
CA LEU A 82 12.95 13.75 -7.37
C LEU A 82 11.57 13.61 -6.70
N LEU A 83 11.39 14.08 -5.46
CA LEU A 83 10.22 13.81 -4.65
C LEU A 83 8.91 14.15 -5.38
N GLU A 84 8.70 15.40 -5.76
CA GLU A 84 7.48 15.82 -6.46
C GLU A 84 7.42 15.30 -7.90
N PRO A 85 8.49 15.40 -8.72
CA PRO A 85 8.47 14.86 -10.09
C PRO A 85 8.09 13.37 -10.16
N LEU A 86 8.65 12.56 -9.26
CA LEU A 86 8.40 11.12 -9.20
C LEU A 86 6.95 10.80 -8.84
N ASN A 87 6.44 11.41 -7.76
CA ASN A 87 5.06 11.21 -7.32
C ASN A 87 4.08 11.64 -8.41
N ARG A 88 4.27 12.81 -9.01
CA ARG A 88 3.39 13.30 -10.07
C ARG A 88 3.44 12.43 -11.33
N ALA A 89 4.61 11.90 -11.70
CA ALA A 89 4.73 10.99 -12.83
C ALA A 89 3.91 9.70 -12.58
N ALA A 90 4.08 9.07 -11.42
CA ALA A 90 3.34 7.86 -11.06
C ALA A 90 1.82 8.10 -11.03
N LEU A 91 1.38 9.20 -10.42
CA LEU A 91 -0.04 9.60 -10.34
C LEU A 91 -0.65 9.84 -11.72
N LYS A 92 0.05 10.56 -12.60
CA LYS A 92 -0.41 10.82 -13.99
C LYS A 92 -0.51 9.56 -14.81
N ILE A 93 0.45 8.64 -14.67
CA ILE A 93 0.40 7.34 -15.35
C ILE A 93 -0.82 6.55 -14.87
N ALA A 94 -1.04 6.44 -13.56
CA ALA A 94 -2.18 5.74 -13.00
C ALA A 94 -3.51 6.37 -13.46
N ARG A 95 -3.64 7.70 -13.42
CA ARG A 95 -4.85 8.41 -13.89
C ARG A 95 -5.11 8.17 -15.38
N LYS A 96 -4.07 8.25 -16.21
CA LYS A 96 -4.17 7.95 -17.63
C LYS A 96 -4.72 6.55 -17.89
N VAL A 97 -4.17 5.55 -17.19
CA VAL A 97 -4.60 4.15 -17.35
C VAL A 97 -6.05 3.96 -16.88
N ALA A 98 -6.42 4.55 -15.74
CA ALA A 98 -7.80 4.47 -15.26
C ALA A 98 -8.80 5.15 -16.20
N ASP A 99 -8.44 6.32 -16.77
CA ASP A 99 -9.30 7.07 -17.72
C ASP A 99 -9.41 6.40 -19.10
N THR A 100 -8.46 5.56 -19.48
CA THR A 100 -8.40 4.89 -20.80
C THR A 100 -8.65 3.39 -20.73
N ALA A 101 -9.30 2.94 -19.68
CA ALA A 101 -9.65 1.52 -19.52
C ALA A 101 -10.49 1.01 -20.70
N PRO A 102 -10.24 -0.21 -21.21
CA PRO A 102 -11.00 -0.78 -22.31
C PRO A 102 -12.50 -0.89 -21.99
N GLU A 103 -13.34 -0.76 -23.02
CA GLU A 103 -14.78 -0.98 -22.89
C GLU A 103 -15.04 -2.38 -22.31
N GLY A 104 -15.95 -2.46 -21.32
CA GLY A 104 -16.32 -3.71 -20.68
C GLY A 104 -15.48 -4.10 -19.46
N THR A 105 -14.42 -3.36 -19.13
CA THR A 105 -13.65 -3.61 -17.89
C THR A 105 -14.39 -3.17 -16.62
N GLY A 106 -15.56 -2.55 -16.74
CA GLY A 106 -16.33 -2.06 -15.61
C GLY A 106 -15.79 -0.76 -15.02
N ILE A 107 -15.96 -0.58 -13.71
CA ILE A 107 -15.46 0.60 -13.00
C ILE A 107 -13.95 0.51 -12.88
N ASN A 108 -13.28 1.61 -13.20
CA ASN A 108 -11.84 1.78 -12.99
C ASN A 108 -11.62 3.04 -12.15
N LEU A 109 -11.16 2.85 -10.92
CA LEU A 109 -10.85 3.92 -9.98
C LEU A 109 -9.33 4.09 -9.89
N MET A 110 -8.89 5.33 -9.70
CA MET A 110 -7.49 5.64 -9.47
C MET A 110 -7.27 5.94 -8.00
N ALA A 111 -6.38 5.18 -7.35
CA ALA A 111 -5.95 5.44 -5.99
C ALA A 111 -4.61 6.18 -5.95
N GLY A 112 -4.53 7.23 -5.12
CA GLY A 112 -3.24 7.71 -4.62
C GLY A 112 -2.74 6.79 -3.51
N ASN A 113 -1.42 6.68 -3.35
CA ASN A 113 -0.82 5.82 -2.34
C ASN A 113 0.08 6.62 -1.40
N ILE A 114 -0.03 6.33 -0.10
CA ILE A 114 0.93 6.68 0.95
C ILE A 114 1.25 5.43 1.77
N SER A 115 2.44 5.35 2.31
CA SER A 115 2.89 4.18 3.07
C SER A 115 3.57 4.57 4.37
N ASN A 116 3.90 3.58 5.20
CA ASN A 116 4.66 3.82 6.44
C ASN A 116 5.91 4.68 6.18
N SER A 117 6.20 5.59 7.11
CA SER A 117 7.31 6.54 6.97
C SER A 117 8.71 5.94 7.21
N ASN A 118 8.76 4.80 7.88
CA ASN A 118 9.95 4.14 8.42
C ASN A 118 10.70 4.92 9.54
N ILE A 119 10.23 6.10 9.92
CA ILE A 119 10.83 6.94 10.98
C ILE A 119 9.89 7.20 12.16
N TRP A 120 8.74 6.51 12.23
CA TRP A 120 7.78 6.72 13.31
C TRP A 120 8.42 6.50 14.70
N GLU A 121 8.26 7.50 15.57
CA GLU A 121 8.64 7.47 16.98
C GLU A 121 7.46 7.88 17.85
N GLN A 122 6.96 6.97 18.68
CA GLN A 122 5.72 7.14 19.47
C GLN A 122 5.70 8.38 20.36
N ASN A 123 6.83 8.77 20.94
CA ASN A 123 6.91 9.87 21.89
C ASN A 123 7.61 11.13 21.31
N ASN A 124 7.89 11.16 20.01
CA ASN A 124 8.60 12.26 19.37
C ASN A 124 7.66 13.12 18.53
N LYS A 125 7.13 14.19 19.12
CA LYS A 125 6.20 15.11 18.42
C LYS A 125 6.79 15.78 17.19
N ASN A 126 8.11 16.00 17.16
CA ASN A 126 8.76 16.61 16.00
C ASN A 126 8.73 15.65 14.80
N VAL A 127 9.11 14.39 15.01
CA VAL A 127 9.03 13.34 13.99
C VAL A 127 7.59 13.13 13.53
N GLN A 128 6.63 13.09 14.46
CA GLN A 128 5.20 12.96 14.10
C GLN A 128 4.71 14.15 13.27
N SER A 129 5.18 15.36 13.55
CA SER A 129 4.86 16.55 12.74
C SER A 129 5.48 16.48 11.34
N GLU A 130 6.71 15.99 11.24
CA GLU A 130 7.37 15.74 9.95
C GLU A 130 6.61 14.72 9.10
N ILE A 131 6.21 13.60 9.71
CA ILE A 131 5.42 12.55 9.04
C ILE A 131 4.08 13.11 8.55
N ARG A 132 3.39 13.91 9.36
CA ARG A 132 2.16 14.60 8.92
C ARG A 132 2.40 15.44 7.67
N SER A 133 3.49 16.19 7.65
CA SER A 133 3.84 17.02 6.49
C SER A 133 4.14 16.17 5.25
N MET A 134 4.82 15.05 5.42
CA MET A 134 5.09 14.10 4.33
C MET A 134 3.80 13.51 3.76
N PHE A 135 2.89 13.06 4.60
CA PHE A 135 1.60 12.55 4.13
C PHE A 135 0.77 13.63 3.46
N ALA A 136 0.68 14.82 4.06
CA ALA A 136 -0.08 15.94 3.50
C ALA A 136 0.40 16.35 2.10
N GLU A 137 1.73 16.40 1.86
CA GLU A 137 2.28 16.75 0.55
C GLU A 137 1.95 15.69 -0.51
N MET A 138 2.09 14.40 -0.21
CA MET A 138 1.76 13.32 -1.14
C MET A 138 0.26 13.26 -1.45
N ILE A 139 -0.58 13.40 -0.43
CA ILE A 139 -2.04 13.44 -0.58
C ILE A 139 -2.48 14.66 -1.41
N LYS A 140 -1.83 15.80 -1.22
CA LYS A 140 -2.07 17.00 -2.03
C LYS A 140 -1.81 16.73 -3.50
N TRP A 141 -0.67 16.14 -3.85
CA TRP A 141 -0.37 15.80 -5.25
C TRP A 141 -1.36 14.78 -5.82
N ALA A 142 -1.72 13.75 -5.04
CA ALA A 142 -2.73 12.76 -5.45
C ALA A 142 -4.08 13.44 -5.75
N LYS A 143 -4.52 14.37 -4.91
CA LYS A 143 -5.74 15.16 -5.12
C LYS A 143 -5.67 16.03 -6.36
N GLU A 144 -4.55 16.71 -6.58
CA GLU A 144 -4.32 17.56 -7.76
C GLU A 144 -4.32 16.74 -9.06
N GLU A 145 -3.78 15.52 -9.02
CA GLU A 145 -3.81 14.57 -10.15
C GLU A 145 -5.10 13.72 -10.19
N ARG A 146 -6.15 14.16 -9.46
CA ARG A 146 -7.52 13.62 -9.48
C ARG A 146 -7.64 12.17 -9.00
N ALA A 147 -6.93 11.79 -7.93
CA ALA A 147 -7.18 10.52 -7.28
C ALA A 147 -8.63 10.43 -6.77
N ASP A 148 -9.29 9.30 -6.99
CA ASP A 148 -10.64 9.05 -6.52
C ASP A 148 -10.67 8.80 -5.00
N PHE A 149 -9.60 8.25 -4.46
CA PHE A 149 -9.38 7.98 -3.03
C PHE A 149 -7.89 7.77 -2.73
N ILE A 150 -7.55 7.61 -1.44
CA ILE A 150 -6.17 7.32 -1.00
C ILE A 150 -6.11 5.95 -0.33
N ILE A 151 -5.12 5.15 -0.71
CA ILE A 151 -4.67 3.98 0.03
C ILE A 151 -3.51 4.41 0.91
N GLY A 152 -3.67 4.24 2.22
CA GLY A 152 -2.60 4.29 3.20
C GLY A 152 -2.26 2.87 3.63
N GLU A 153 -1.06 2.41 3.31
CA GLU A 153 -0.74 0.99 3.45
C GLU A 153 0.52 0.69 4.27
N THR A 154 0.61 -0.56 4.68
CA THR A 154 1.81 -1.17 5.28
C THR A 154 2.25 -0.46 6.57
N PHE A 155 1.30 0.02 7.37
CA PHE A 155 1.62 0.63 8.66
C PHE A 155 1.96 -0.43 9.70
N TYR A 156 3.09 -0.22 10.39
CA TYR A 156 3.56 -1.08 11.48
C TYR A 156 3.16 -0.58 12.85
N TYR A 157 2.84 0.71 12.96
CA TYR A 157 2.39 1.41 14.14
C TYR A 157 0.94 1.86 13.93
N ALA A 158 0.08 1.58 14.91
CA ALA A 158 -1.32 1.99 14.85
C ALA A 158 -1.45 3.52 14.85
N GLU A 159 -0.66 4.19 15.68
CA GLU A 159 -0.69 5.66 15.78
C GLU A 159 -0.24 6.35 14.48
N GLU A 160 0.70 5.76 13.73
CA GLU A 160 1.08 6.27 12.40
C GLU A 160 -0.07 6.14 11.40
N ALA A 161 -0.79 5.01 11.42
CA ALA A 161 -1.98 4.81 10.59
C ALA A 161 -3.09 5.82 10.93
N PHE A 162 -3.27 6.16 12.21
CA PHE A 162 -4.22 7.19 12.63
C PHE A 162 -3.83 8.57 12.08
N VAL A 163 -2.55 8.91 12.12
CA VAL A 163 -2.03 10.15 11.53
C VAL A 163 -2.26 10.21 10.02
N ALA A 164 -2.02 9.10 9.31
CA ALA A 164 -2.29 9.00 7.88
C ALA A 164 -3.77 9.24 7.56
N LEU A 165 -4.67 8.58 8.30
CA LEU A 165 -6.12 8.76 8.16
C LEU A 165 -6.54 10.21 8.39
N GLU A 166 -6.04 10.86 9.44
CA GLU A 166 -6.33 12.28 9.69
C GLU A 166 -5.97 13.17 8.49
N GLU A 167 -4.80 12.98 7.89
CA GLU A 167 -4.35 13.79 6.75
C GLU A 167 -5.20 13.53 5.49
N ILE A 168 -5.60 12.27 5.23
CA ILE A 168 -6.50 11.93 4.13
C ILE A 168 -7.86 12.62 4.32
N LYS A 169 -8.41 12.57 5.54
CA LYS A 169 -9.70 13.21 5.85
C LYS A 169 -9.63 14.73 5.75
N LYS A 170 -8.55 15.37 6.16
CA LYS A 170 -8.33 16.82 5.95
C LYS A 170 -8.35 17.20 4.48
N ALA A 171 -7.84 16.33 3.61
CA ALA A 171 -7.88 16.53 2.17
C ALA A 171 -9.29 16.35 1.58
N GLY A 172 -10.22 15.71 2.32
CA GLY A 172 -11.60 15.43 1.89
C GLY A 172 -11.70 14.30 0.87
N LEU A 173 -10.77 13.35 0.89
CA LEU A 173 -10.77 12.16 0.05
C LEU A 173 -11.23 10.93 0.83
N PRO A 174 -11.88 9.96 0.17
CA PRO A 174 -12.13 8.65 0.76
C PRO A 174 -10.83 7.92 1.10
N SER A 175 -10.88 7.06 2.12
CA SER A 175 -9.72 6.42 2.71
C SER A 175 -9.80 4.90 2.72
N VAL A 176 -8.74 4.25 2.29
CA VAL A 176 -8.47 2.84 2.55
C VAL A 176 -7.23 2.77 3.43
N ILE A 177 -7.32 2.23 4.63
CA ILE A 177 -6.17 2.09 5.53
C ILE A 177 -5.90 0.62 5.80
N THR A 178 -4.70 0.18 5.45
CA THR A 178 -4.24 -1.18 5.70
C THR A 178 -3.02 -1.22 6.61
N ILE A 179 -3.05 -2.14 7.56
CA ILE A 179 -1.99 -2.34 8.54
C ILE A 179 -1.28 -3.67 8.30
N SER A 180 -0.04 -3.74 8.71
CA SER A 180 0.84 -4.90 8.46
C SER A 180 1.47 -5.39 9.77
N PRO A 181 0.77 -6.22 10.56
CA PRO A 181 1.34 -6.78 11.78
C PRO A 181 2.45 -7.78 11.44
N MET A 182 3.68 -7.48 11.88
CA MET A 182 4.87 -8.29 11.57
C MET A 182 4.97 -9.59 12.37
N GLY A 183 4.37 -9.64 13.55
CA GLY A 183 4.47 -10.77 14.45
C GLY A 183 3.11 -11.37 14.77
N GLU A 184 2.89 -11.60 16.05
CA GLU A 184 1.60 -11.99 16.60
C GLU A 184 0.56 -10.89 16.39
N ASN A 185 -0.61 -11.04 16.97
CA ASN A 185 -1.77 -10.14 16.82
C ASN A 185 -1.55 -8.71 17.40
N LYS A 186 -0.39 -8.09 17.16
CA LYS A 186 -0.05 -6.76 17.69
C LYS A 186 0.73 -5.90 16.70
N MET A 187 0.44 -4.61 16.78
CA MET A 187 1.23 -3.54 16.17
C MET A 187 2.48 -3.26 17.03
N ARG A 188 3.47 -2.57 16.46
CA ARG A 188 4.73 -2.26 17.19
C ARG A 188 4.54 -1.34 18.40
N ASP A 189 3.47 -0.54 18.43
CA ASP A 189 3.08 0.33 19.54
C ASP A 189 2.12 -0.33 20.54
N GLY A 190 1.92 -1.64 20.43
CA GLY A 190 1.22 -2.48 21.41
C GLY A 190 -0.27 -2.67 21.20
N TYR A 191 -0.90 -1.92 20.30
CA TYR A 191 -2.30 -2.15 19.94
C TYR A 191 -2.47 -3.54 19.30
N THR A 192 -3.57 -4.21 19.60
CA THR A 192 -3.94 -5.40 18.82
C THR A 192 -4.43 -5.00 17.43
N VAL A 193 -4.43 -5.94 16.50
CA VAL A 193 -4.96 -5.73 15.14
C VAL A 193 -6.41 -5.24 15.20
N ILE A 194 -7.24 -5.88 16.03
CA ILE A 194 -8.66 -5.52 16.16
C ILE A 194 -8.85 -4.15 16.80
N GLU A 195 -8.11 -3.82 17.85
CA GLU A 195 -8.16 -2.48 18.45
C GLU A 195 -7.77 -1.40 17.46
N THR A 196 -6.72 -1.63 16.66
CA THR A 196 -6.29 -0.70 15.62
C THR A 196 -7.38 -0.48 14.59
N CYS A 197 -7.97 -1.56 14.07
CA CYS A 197 -9.01 -1.50 13.06
C CYS A 197 -10.27 -0.80 13.59
N LYS A 198 -10.70 -1.07 14.83
CA LYS A 198 -11.83 -0.39 15.47
C LYS A 198 -11.59 1.11 15.63
N LYS A 199 -10.40 1.49 16.07
CA LYS A 199 -10.05 2.92 16.21
C LYS A 199 -10.00 3.63 14.85
N LEU A 200 -9.52 2.98 13.79
CA LEU A 200 -9.57 3.53 12.43
C LEU A 200 -11.02 3.73 11.97
N GLU A 201 -11.90 2.76 12.18
CA GLU A 201 -13.33 2.90 11.89
C GLU A 201 -13.97 4.03 12.71
N GLU A 202 -13.74 4.09 14.03
CA GLU A 202 -14.23 5.15 14.91
C GLU A 202 -13.79 6.55 14.48
N GLN A 203 -12.57 6.67 13.94
CA GLN A 203 -12.04 7.91 13.36
C GLN A 203 -12.55 8.17 11.93
N GLY A 204 -13.38 7.28 11.40
CA GLY A 204 -14.09 7.42 10.13
C GLY A 204 -13.28 7.01 8.91
N ALA A 205 -12.48 5.97 9.00
CA ALA A 205 -11.94 5.30 7.82
C ALA A 205 -13.07 4.65 7.03
N ASP A 206 -13.04 4.78 5.71
CA ASP A 206 -14.06 4.20 4.83
C ASP A 206 -13.84 2.71 4.62
N VAL A 207 -12.59 2.29 4.51
CA VAL A 207 -12.17 0.89 4.37
C VAL A 207 -10.98 0.64 5.29
N VAL A 208 -11.00 -0.48 6.01
CA VAL A 208 -9.91 -0.88 6.91
C VAL A 208 -9.52 -2.32 6.62
N GLY A 209 -8.23 -2.65 6.71
CA GLY A 209 -7.82 -4.03 6.50
C GLY A 209 -6.35 -4.32 6.72
N LEU A 210 -5.91 -5.40 6.10
CA LEU A 210 -4.53 -5.87 6.19
C LEU A 210 -3.91 -5.97 4.81
N ASN A 211 -2.62 -5.62 4.72
CA ASN A 211 -1.83 -5.86 3.53
C ASN A 211 -0.44 -6.41 3.87
N CYS A 212 0.24 -6.95 2.86
CA CYS A 212 1.64 -7.39 2.92
C CYS A 212 1.92 -8.48 3.97
N PHE A 213 3.16 -8.88 4.10
CA PHE A 213 3.79 -9.86 5.00
C PHE A 213 3.17 -11.25 5.02
N ARG A 214 1.85 -11.37 5.12
CA ARG A 214 1.13 -12.64 5.28
C ARG A 214 0.56 -13.11 3.97
N GLY A 215 0.71 -14.39 3.67
CA GLY A 215 -0.04 -15.04 2.60
C GLY A 215 -1.51 -15.27 2.99
N PRO A 216 -2.34 -15.73 2.05
CA PRO A 216 -3.77 -15.91 2.29
C PRO A 216 -4.10 -16.77 3.52
N ALA A 217 -3.38 -17.87 3.72
CA ALA A 217 -3.65 -18.81 4.82
C ALA A 217 -3.52 -18.15 6.20
N THR A 218 -2.53 -17.29 6.41
CA THR A 218 -2.26 -16.64 7.69
C THR A 218 -2.89 -15.25 7.83
N MET A 219 -3.39 -14.65 6.75
CA MET A 219 -4.11 -13.39 6.78
C MET A 219 -5.62 -13.59 6.98
N LEU A 220 -6.24 -14.53 6.29
CA LEU A 220 -7.69 -14.73 6.31
C LEU A 220 -8.32 -14.93 7.70
N PRO A 221 -7.69 -15.58 8.68
CA PRO A 221 -8.24 -15.65 10.05
C PRO A 221 -8.48 -14.26 10.65
N TYR A 222 -7.51 -13.34 10.53
CA TYR A 222 -7.65 -11.96 11.00
C TYR A 222 -8.73 -11.19 10.23
N ILE A 223 -8.78 -11.33 8.91
CA ILE A 223 -9.81 -10.67 8.10
C ILE A 223 -11.22 -11.12 8.50
N LYS A 224 -11.41 -12.41 8.80
CA LYS A 224 -12.69 -12.93 9.28
C LYS A 224 -13.09 -12.33 10.64
N GLU A 225 -12.11 -12.13 11.53
CA GLU A 225 -12.34 -11.49 12.83
C GLU A 225 -12.65 -10.00 12.65
N ILE A 226 -11.84 -9.27 11.88
CA ILE A 226 -12.07 -7.87 11.53
C ILE A 226 -13.49 -7.69 10.97
N ARG A 227 -13.90 -8.52 9.99
CA ARG A 227 -15.23 -8.41 9.38
C ARG A 227 -16.39 -8.60 10.36
N LYS A 228 -16.22 -9.38 11.42
CA LYS A 228 -17.24 -9.56 12.46
C LYS A 228 -17.38 -8.33 13.36
N GLU A 229 -16.28 -7.65 13.59
CA GLU A 229 -16.18 -6.58 14.58
C GLU A 229 -16.45 -5.18 13.99
N LEU A 230 -16.25 -4.98 12.67
CA LEU A 230 -16.38 -3.70 12.00
C LEU A 230 -17.63 -3.64 11.10
N LYS A 231 -18.13 -2.42 10.91
CA LYS A 231 -19.25 -2.11 10.01
C LYS A 231 -18.75 -1.60 8.66
N CYS A 232 -17.61 -0.88 8.63
CA CYS A 232 -17.02 -0.37 7.40
C CYS A 232 -16.59 -1.51 6.46
N HIS A 233 -16.23 -1.18 5.22
CA HIS A 233 -15.69 -2.15 4.27
C HIS A 233 -14.33 -2.66 4.73
N VAL A 234 -13.99 -3.90 4.34
CA VAL A 234 -12.75 -4.57 4.76
C VAL A 234 -11.90 -4.91 3.54
N ALA A 235 -10.62 -4.53 3.60
CA ALA A 235 -9.61 -4.86 2.60
C ALA A 235 -8.71 -6.03 3.04
N ALA A 236 -8.32 -6.87 2.07
CA ALA A 236 -7.39 -7.97 2.27
C ALA A 236 -6.45 -8.07 1.07
N LEU A 237 -5.17 -7.78 1.29
CA LEU A 237 -4.15 -7.78 0.24
C LEU A 237 -2.96 -8.66 0.68
N PRO A 238 -3.14 -9.99 0.64
CA PRO A 238 -2.10 -10.94 1.02
C PRO A 238 -0.99 -10.97 -0.03
N VAL A 239 0.24 -11.27 0.43
CA VAL A 239 1.35 -11.56 -0.48
C VAL A 239 1.17 -12.94 -1.13
N PRO A 240 1.70 -13.18 -2.34
CA PRO A 240 1.55 -14.45 -3.06
C PRO A 240 2.51 -15.53 -2.55
N TYR A 241 2.54 -15.75 -1.23
CA TYR A 241 3.41 -16.73 -0.57
C TYR A 241 2.61 -17.69 0.32
N ARG A 242 3.07 -18.93 0.42
CA ARG A 242 2.51 -19.94 1.32
C ARG A 242 3.07 -19.78 2.73
N THR A 243 2.49 -18.87 3.49
CA THR A 243 2.80 -18.71 4.91
C THR A 243 2.01 -19.71 5.76
N THR A 244 2.57 -20.11 6.90
CA THR A 244 2.01 -21.09 7.85
C THR A 244 1.97 -20.48 9.24
N GLU A 245 1.34 -21.18 10.22
CA GLU A 245 1.39 -20.73 11.62
C GLU A 245 2.82 -20.69 12.17
N GLU A 246 3.69 -21.61 11.76
CA GLU A 246 5.10 -21.65 12.12
C GLU A 246 5.89 -20.52 11.45
N HIS A 247 5.55 -20.20 10.20
CA HIS A 247 6.18 -19.16 9.39
C HIS A 247 5.10 -18.17 8.90
N PRO A 248 4.60 -17.29 9.78
CA PRO A 248 3.39 -16.51 9.53
C PRO A 248 3.59 -15.37 8.52
N THR A 249 4.83 -14.99 8.23
CA THR A 249 5.15 -13.93 7.24
C THR A 249 6.17 -14.43 6.23
N PHE A 250 6.23 -13.80 5.06
CA PHE A 250 7.20 -14.20 4.03
C PHE A 250 8.66 -14.02 4.46
N PHE A 251 8.94 -13.12 5.42
CA PHE A 251 10.28 -12.97 6.01
C PHE A 251 10.73 -14.17 6.85
N ASN A 252 9.78 -14.96 7.35
CA ASN A 252 10.06 -16.14 8.17
C ASN A 252 10.12 -17.42 7.35
N LEU A 253 9.83 -17.36 6.05
CA LEU A 253 9.87 -18.55 5.20
C LEU A 253 11.29 -19.09 5.12
N PRO A 254 11.47 -20.41 5.21
CA PRO A 254 12.79 -21.01 5.05
C PRO A 254 13.33 -20.76 3.65
N ASP A 255 14.58 -20.32 3.57
CA ASP A 255 15.28 -20.24 2.30
C ASP A 255 15.76 -21.64 1.90
N ASN A 256 15.15 -22.21 0.90
CA ASN A 256 15.51 -23.52 0.36
C ASN A 256 16.92 -23.56 -0.24
N ASN A 257 17.57 -22.42 -0.43
CA ASN A 257 18.91 -22.29 -0.93
C ASN A 257 19.99 -22.12 0.17
N GLY A 258 19.59 -22.11 1.43
CA GLY A 258 20.47 -22.31 2.60
C GLY A 258 21.32 -21.12 3.03
N CYS A 259 21.06 -19.90 2.57
CA CYS A 259 21.86 -18.75 2.98
C CYS A 259 21.29 -17.95 4.16
N GLY A 260 20.11 -18.27 4.65
CA GLY A 260 19.46 -17.55 5.76
C GLY A 260 19.18 -16.06 5.46
N CYS A 261 19.33 -15.66 4.21
CA CYS A 261 19.12 -14.32 3.73
C CYS A 261 17.80 -14.27 2.96
N PRO A 262 16.97 -13.24 3.10
CA PRO A 262 15.78 -13.09 2.26
C PRO A 262 16.11 -13.04 0.76
N SER A 263 17.39 -12.94 0.40
CA SER A 263 17.83 -12.84 -0.99
C SER A 263 19.24 -13.35 -1.23
N PRO A 264 19.43 -14.64 -1.57
CA PRO A 264 20.73 -15.20 -1.89
C PRO A 264 21.34 -14.68 -3.19
N HIS A 265 20.59 -13.95 -4.01
CA HIS A 265 21.03 -13.46 -5.32
C HIS A 265 20.79 -11.95 -5.53
N GLY A 266 20.81 -11.16 -4.45
CA GLY A 266 20.50 -9.73 -4.54
C GLY A 266 19.01 -9.43 -4.77
N ARG A 267 18.13 -10.41 -4.61
CA ARG A 267 16.67 -10.22 -4.62
C ARG A 267 16.18 -9.98 -3.19
N THR A 268 15.34 -9.02 -2.99
CA THR A 268 14.77 -8.72 -1.67
C THR A 268 13.63 -9.65 -1.31
N PHE A 269 12.98 -10.22 -2.31
CA PHE A 269 11.83 -11.10 -2.09
C PHE A 269 12.18 -12.54 -2.44
N PRO A 270 11.72 -13.52 -1.64
CA PRO A 270 11.86 -14.93 -2.01
C PRO A 270 11.21 -15.17 -3.37
N THR A 271 11.69 -16.18 -4.10
CA THR A 271 11.03 -16.60 -5.34
C THR A 271 9.58 -16.92 -5.02
N ALA A 272 8.66 -16.46 -5.88
CA ALA A 272 7.24 -16.75 -5.74
C ALA A 272 7.04 -18.25 -5.50
N LEU A 273 6.15 -18.57 -4.58
CA LEU A 273 5.81 -19.95 -4.29
C LEU A 273 4.83 -20.45 -5.33
N ASP A 274 5.13 -21.61 -5.85
CA ASP A 274 4.23 -22.39 -6.69
C ASP A 274 2.96 -22.82 -5.93
#